data_95eca6da4f677003fba07ff74d1bae4f
#
_entry.id   95eca6da4f677003fba07ff74d1bae4f
#
_cell.length_a   1.000
_cell.length_b   1.000
_cell.length_c   1.000
_cell.angle_alpha   90.00
_cell.angle_beta   90.00
_cell.angle_gamma   90.00
#
_symmetry.space_group_name_H-M   'P 1'
#
loop_
_entity.id
_entity.type
_entity.pdbx_description
1 polymer ?
#
loop_
_entity_poly.entity_id
_entity_poly.type
_entity_poly.pdbx_seq_one_letter_code
_entity_poly.pdbx_strand_id
1 'polypeptide(L)'
;MKIRVRLWVKLVLIIGILITSFFLYIRYLGPKGLITNEYNIINTNIPDSFYGYKIVHISDIHYKVTTDLNDLNNLVSEINRIKPDIIVFTGDLFDHNITYTEKDYEDLTIILKSMNYNIGKFAIKGEEDKNKKWDEIITNSDFIDLTNDYKLLYNESNEPILLTGKDVDIRANYYILLTHNVDKTDYSKYNLVLAGHNHGGQIKLPFAGGIIYDKNTIYKDSYYKLKNTEIYISSGIGCSKYKFRFLNKPSINLYRLRNS
;
A
#
# COMPACT_ATOMS: atom_id res chain seq x y z
N MET A 1 57.89 1.06 -15.69
CA MET A 1 57.62 -0.19 -14.93
C MET A 1 56.12 -0.51 -15.02
N LYS A 2 55.72 -1.50 -15.83
CA LYS A 2 54.29 -1.89 -15.95
C LYS A 2 53.93 -2.79 -14.73
N ILE A 3 53.14 -2.27 -13.80
CA ILE A 3 52.62 -3.06 -12.67
C ILE A 3 51.68 -4.10 -13.24
N ARG A 4 52.07 -5.35 -13.33
CA ARG A 4 51.18 -6.47 -13.66
C ARG A 4 50.35 -6.79 -12.42
N VAL A 5 49.15 -6.24 -12.35
CA VAL A 5 48.16 -6.63 -11.31
C VAL A 5 47.81 -8.09 -11.50
N ARG A 6 48.02 -8.93 -10.47
CA ARG A 6 47.72 -10.37 -10.51
C ARG A 6 46.19 -10.58 -10.77
N LEU A 7 45.86 -11.64 -11.53
CA LEU A 7 44.49 -11.92 -11.98
C LEU A 7 43.51 -11.94 -10.80
N TRP A 8 43.89 -12.56 -9.69
CA TRP A 8 43.01 -12.63 -8.50
C TRP A 8 42.69 -11.24 -7.91
N VAL A 9 43.65 -10.27 -7.96
CA VAL A 9 43.39 -8.89 -7.50
C VAL A 9 42.36 -8.22 -8.41
N LYS A 10 42.44 -8.44 -9.72
CA LYS A 10 41.42 -7.93 -10.66
C LYS A 10 40.03 -8.53 -10.35
N LEU A 11 39.96 -9.85 -10.09
CA LEU A 11 38.71 -10.52 -9.72
C LEU A 11 38.13 -9.96 -8.43
N VAL A 12 38.93 -9.76 -7.39
CA VAL A 12 38.49 -9.17 -6.12
C VAL A 12 37.96 -7.75 -6.34
N LEU A 13 38.63 -6.93 -7.15
CA LEU A 13 38.18 -5.59 -7.48
C LEU A 13 36.84 -5.62 -8.23
N ILE A 14 36.69 -6.49 -9.23
CA ILE A 14 35.42 -6.65 -9.97
C ILE A 14 34.30 -7.07 -9.03
N ILE A 15 34.52 -8.06 -8.19
CA ILE A 15 33.53 -8.52 -7.20
C ILE A 15 33.16 -7.37 -6.24
N GLY A 16 34.16 -6.62 -5.76
CA GLY A 16 33.91 -5.45 -4.91
C GLY A 16 33.04 -4.39 -5.60
N ILE A 17 33.32 -4.08 -6.85
CA ILE A 17 32.53 -3.14 -7.67
C ILE A 17 31.08 -3.67 -7.83
N LEU A 18 30.91 -4.95 -8.15
CA LEU A 18 29.58 -5.55 -8.34
C LEU A 18 28.75 -5.50 -7.04
N ILE A 19 29.37 -5.87 -5.90
CA ILE A 19 28.70 -5.81 -4.59
C ILE A 19 28.31 -4.36 -4.27
N THR A 20 29.24 -3.41 -4.42
CA THR A 20 28.95 -1.99 -4.16
C THR A 20 27.84 -1.46 -5.07
N SER A 21 27.89 -1.77 -6.36
CA SER A 21 26.87 -1.38 -7.33
C SER A 21 25.51 -1.98 -6.98
N PHE A 22 25.47 -3.24 -6.52
CA PHE A 22 24.26 -3.90 -6.07
C PHE A 22 23.66 -3.19 -4.84
N PHE A 23 24.49 -2.87 -3.82
CA PHE A 23 24.03 -2.14 -2.64
C PHE A 23 23.53 -0.73 -2.98
N LEU A 24 24.19 -0.02 -3.88
CA LEU A 24 23.72 1.29 -4.37
C LEU A 24 22.38 1.16 -5.10
N TYR A 25 22.25 0.14 -5.94
CA TYR A 25 20.99 -0.12 -6.64
C TYR A 25 19.83 -0.37 -5.67
N ILE A 26 19.95 -1.32 -4.74
CA ILE A 26 18.87 -1.67 -3.81
C ILE A 26 18.52 -0.51 -2.86
N ARG A 27 19.49 0.38 -2.58
CA ARG A 27 19.33 1.51 -1.66
C ARG A 27 18.69 2.73 -2.32
N TYR A 28 19.05 3.03 -3.55
CA TYR A 28 18.68 4.28 -4.20
C TYR A 28 17.74 4.12 -5.40
N LEU A 29 17.88 3.04 -6.15
CA LEU A 29 17.06 2.78 -7.33
C LEU A 29 15.90 1.81 -7.05
N GLY A 30 16.12 0.81 -6.20
CA GLY A 30 15.11 -0.17 -5.83
C GLY A 30 13.84 0.44 -5.23
N PRO A 31 13.91 1.44 -4.33
CA PRO A 31 12.75 2.12 -3.77
C PRO A 31 12.06 3.11 -4.69
N LYS A 32 12.54 3.32 -5.90
CA LYS A 32 11.98 4.30 -6.86
C LYS A 32 11.25 3.60 -8.01
N GLY A 33 10.35 4.34 -8.64
CA GLY A 33 9.59 3.85 -9.78
C GLY A 33 8.29 3.16 -9.36
N LEU A 34 7.24 3.97 -9.18
CA LEU A 34 5.89 3.52 -8.85
C LEU A 34 5.31 2.64 -9.97
N ILE A 35 4.68 1.52 -9.59
CA ILE A 35 3.93 0.66 -10.51
C ILE A 35 2.46 0.58 -10.08
N THR A 36 1.58 0.34 -11.06
CA THR A 36 0.15 0.08 -10.82
C THR A 36 -0.13 -1.40 -11.09
N ASN A 37 -0.57 -2.11 -10.05
CA ASN A 37 -1.08 -3.48 -10.19
C ASN A 37 -2.59 -3.41 -10.37
N GLU A 38 -3.12 -3.98 -11.44
CA GLU A 38 -4.56 -3.98 -11.73
C GLU A 38 -5.15 -5.37 -11.53
N TYR A 39 -6.29 -5.43 -10.81
CA TYR A 39 -7.01 -6.66 -10.48
C TYR A 39 -8.50 -6.51 -10.83
N ASN A 40 -9.09 -7.54 -11.41
CA ASN A 40 -10.54 -7.64 -11.54
C ASN A 40 -11.08 -8.43 -10.36
N ILE A 41 -11.94 -7.81 -9.57
CA ILE A 41 -12.65 -8.45 -8.46
C ILE A 41 -13.99 -8.92 -8.98
N ILE A 42 -14.13 -10.24 -9.17
CA ILE A 42 -15.34 -10.85 -9.73
C ILE A 42 -16.10 -11.54 -8.61
N ASN A 43 -17.29 -11.03 -8.27
CA ASN A 43 -18.09 -11.60 -7.20
C ASN A 43 -19.58 -11.27 -7.40
N THR A 44 -20.43 -12.30 -7.37
CA THR A 44 -21.89 -12.18 -7.55
C THR A 44 -22.58 -11.32 -6.48
N ASN A 45 -21.94 -11.09 -5.34
CA ASN A 45 -22.47 -10.22 -4.28
C ASN A 45 -22.20 -8.73 -4.52
N ILE A 46 -21.38 -8.38 -5.55
CA ILE A 46 -21.18 -6.97 -5.92
C ILE A 46 -22.48 -6.50 -6.60
N PRO A 47 -23.14 -5.44 -6.08
CA PRO A 47 -24.34 -4.92 -6.70
C PRO A 47 -24.06 -4.41 -8.12
N ASP A 48 -25.02 -4.59 -9.03
CA ASP A 48 -24.92 -4.18 -10.43
C ASP A 48 -24.55 -2.70 -10.58
N SER A 49 -25.06 -1.86 -9.69
CA SER A 49 -24.78 -0.42 -9.65
C SER A 49 -23.30 -0.09 -9.41
N PHE A 50 -22.50 -1.04 -8.90
CA PHE A 50 -21.06 -0.89 -8.71
C PHE A 50 -20.21 -1.57 -9.79
N TYR A 51 -20.82 -2.08 -10.85
CA TYR A 51 -20.07 -2.68 -11.95
C TYR A 51 -19.10 -1.68 -12.60
N GLY A 52 -17.84 -2.08 -12.74
CA GLY A 52 -16.78 -1.25 -13.34
C GLY A 52 -16.14 -0.23 -12.41
N TYR A 53 -16.62 -0.09 -11.16
CA TYR A 53 -16.04 0.83 -10.18
C TYR A 53 -14.58 0.50 -9.90
N LYS A 54 -13.80 1.56 -9.74
CA LYS A 54 -12.35 1.52 -9.52
C LYS A 54 -12.04 1.90 -8.08
N ILE A 55 -11.45 0.96 -7.33
CA ILE A 55 -10.88 1.21 -6.01
C ILE A 55 -9.37 1.29 -6.16
N VAL A 56 -8.79 2.43 -5.84
CA VAL A 56 -7.33 2.58 -5.71
C VAL A 56 -6.95 2.37 -4.25
N HIS A 57 -6.00 1.47 -4.02
CA HIS A 57 -5.48 1.14 -2.70
C HIS A 57 -4.01 1.55 -2.60
N ILE A 58 -3.72 2.39 -1.61
CA ILE A 58 -2.38 2.83 -1.21
C ILE A 58 -2.11 2.41 0.23
N SER A 59 -0.85 2.20 0.58
CA SER A 59 -0.42 1.78 1.92
C SER A 59 1.05 2.12 2.15
N ASP A 60 1.44 2.20 3.42
CA ASP A 60 2.85 2.22 3.85
C ASP A 60 3.65 3.31 3.13
N ILE A 61 3.25 4.56 3.30
CA ILE A 61 3.92 5.71 2.67
C ILE A 61 5.27 5.98 3.34
N HIS A 62 5.35 5.90 4.68
CA HIS A 62 6.55 6.17 5.47
C HIS A 62 7.29 7.43 4.99
N TYR A 63 6.58 8.54 5.02
CA TYR A 63 7.10 9.82 4.53
C TYR A 63 8.44 10.17 5.19
N LYS A 64 9.39 10.69 4.40
CA LYS A 64 10.79 11.00 4.79
C LYS A 64 11.68 9.80 5.12
N VAL A 65 11.22 8.57 5.04
CA VAL A 65 12.10 7.40 5.17
C VAL A 65 12.74 7.07 3.81
N THR A 66 11.93 6.72 2.83
CA THR A 66 12.34 6.52 1.43
C THR A 66 11.44 7.24 0.42
N THR A 67 10.34 7.80 0.90
CA THR A 67 9.35 8.55 0.12
C THR A 67 9.51 10.02 0.41
N ASP A 68 9.63 10.84 -0.61
CA ASP A 68 9.72 12.30 -0.54
C ASP A 68 8.51 12.96 -1.24
N LEU A 69 8.45 14.31 -1.25
CA LEU A 69 7.37 15.06 -1.88
C LEU A 69 7.25 14.78 -3.38
N ASN A 70 8.37 14.53 -4.08
CA ASN A 70 8.33 14.21 -5.51
C ASN A 70 7.70 12.83 -5.74
N ASP A 71 8.02 11.85 -4.89
CA ASP A 71 7.40 10.53 -4.94
C ASP A 71 5.88 10.62 -4.70
N LEU A 72 5.45 11.47 -3.74
CA LEU A 72 4.03 11.70 -3.45
C LEU A 72 3.32 12.45 -4.59
N ASN A 73 3.95 13.42 -5.22
CA ASN A 73 3.40 14.09 -6.40
C ASN A 73 3.23 13.10 -7.58
N ASN A 74 4.18 12.19 -7.77
CA ASN A 74 4.07 11.12 -8.77
C ASN A 74 2.93 10.15 -8.42
N LEU A 75 2.76 9.80 -7.14
CA LEU A 75 1.65 8.99 -6.66
C LEU A 75 0.30 9.66 -6.97
N VAL A 76 0.15 10.93 -6.63
CA VAL A 76 -1.08 11.71 -6.93
C VAL A 76 -1.34 11.78 -8.43
N SER A 77 -0.31 12.07 -9.24
CA SER A 77 -0.44 12.10 -10.70
C SER A 77 -0.98 10.77 -11.24
N GLU A 78 -0.46 9.65 -10.76
CA GLU A 78 -0.90 8.32 -11.20
C GLU A 78 -2.33 8.02 -10.74
N ILE A 79 -2.68 8.33 -9.49
CA ILE A 79 -4.04 8.18 -8.97
C ILE A 79 -5.03 9.01 -9.80
N ASN A 80 -4.70 10.28 -10.05
CA ASN A 80 -5.56 11.18 -10.81
C ASN A 80 -5.70 10.76 -12.29
N ARG A 81 -4.67 10.12 -12.87
CA ARG A 81 -4.73 9.51 -14.21
C ARG A 81 -5.68 8.31 -14.26
N ILE A 82 -5.73 7.51 -13.20
CA ILE A 82 -6.64 6.36 -13.07
C ILE A 82 -8.10 6.83 -12.98
N LYS A 83 -8.37 8.00 -12.38
CA LYS A 83 -9.70 8.51 -12.06
C LYS A 83 -10.49 7.49 -11.25
N PRO A 84 -10.10 7.20 -9.99
CA PRO A 84 -10.77 6.23 -9.15
C PRO A 84 -12.14 6.73 -8.68
N ASP A 85 -13.02 5.78 -8.39
CA ASP A 85 -14.26 6.07 -7.70
C ASP A 85 -14.03 6.14 -6.19
N ILE A 86 -13.19 5.25 -5.69
CA ILE A 86 -12.86 5.13 -4.27
C ILE A 86 -11.33 5.09 -4.12
N ILE A 87 -10.81 5.82 -3.13
CA ILE A 87 -9.43 5.68 -2.69
C ILE A 87 -9.44 5.10 -1.28
N VAL A 88 -8.66 4.05 -1.03
CA VAL A 88 -8.44 3.50 0.30
C VAL A 88 -6.97 3.57 0.69
N PHE A 89 -6.71 3.99 1.91
CA PHE A 89 -5.38 4.07 2.49
C PHE A 89 -5.33 3.21 3.75
N THR A 90 -4.50 2.17 3.73
CA THR A 90 -4.42 1.20 4.83
C THR A 90 -3.29 1.47 5.81
N GLY A 91 -2.93 2.75 5.99
CA GLY A 91 -2.08 3.21 7.10
C GLY A 91 -0.59 3.26 6.80
N ASP A 92 0.16 3.63 7.83
CA ASP A 92 1.57 3.92 7.84
C ASP A 92 1.95 5.10 6.91
N LEU A 93 1.30 6.25 7.18
CA LEU A 93 1.67 7.53 6.58
C LEU A 93 3.02 8.01 7.12
N PHE A 94 3.21 7.86 8.42
CA PHE A 94 4.39 8.28 9.17
C PHE A 94 5.34 7.11 9.44
N ASP A 95 6.46 7.43 10.10
CA ASP A 95 7.36 6.49 10.75
C ASP A 95 7.74 7.09 12.11
N HIS A 96 7.64 6.31 13.18
CA HIS A 96 7.87 6.79 14.55
C HIS A 96 9.31 7.25 14.81
N ASN A 97 10.27 6.88 13.96
CA ASN A 97 11.68 7.28 14.07
C ASN A 97 11.98 8.60 13.36
N ILE A 98 11.00 9.21 12.71
CA ILE A 98 11.19 10.46 11.96
C ILE A 98 10.57 11.64 12.72
N THR A 99 11.31 12.74 12.77
CA THR A 99 10.78 14.00 13.27
C THR A 99 10.20 14.80 12.11
N TYR A 100 8.95 15.22 12.25
CA TYR A 100 8.22 16.00 11.27
C TYR A 100 8.07 17.45 11.74
N THR A 101 8.14 18.38 10.79
CA THR A 101 7.92 19.83 11.02
C THR A 101 6.46 20.19 10.68
N GLU A 102 5.99 21.38 11.11
CA GLU A 102 4.66 21.87 10.70
C GLU A 102 4.54 21.96 9.19
N LYS A 103 5.61 22.37 8.50
CA LYS A 103 5.62 22.37 7.03
C LYS A 103 5.40 20.97 6.42
N ASP A 104 5.93 19.92 7.02
CA ASP A 104 5.71 18.55 6.55
C ASP A 104 4.23 18.16 6.65
N TYR A 105 3.57 18.57 7.72
CA TYR A 105 2.13 18.32 7.92
C TYR A 105 1.28 19.09 6.92
N GLU A 106 1.62 20.35 6.65
CA GLU A 106 0.97 21.17 5.63
C GLU A 106 1.15 20.56 4.23
N ASP A 107 2.38 20.22 3.85
CA ASP A 107 2.72 19.64 2.55
C ASP A 107 1.98 18.30 2.34
N LEU A 108 1.95 17.43 3.37
CA LEU A 108 1.21 16.16 3.32
C LEU A 108 -0.29 16.39 3.14
N THR A 109 -0.87 17.32 3.90
CA THR A 109 -2.29 17.65 3.80
C THR A 109 -2.64 18.11 2.38
N ILE A 110 -1.86 19.03 1.80
CA ILE A 110 -2.08 19.54 0.45
C ILE A 110 -1.99 18.42 -0.59
N ILE A 111 -0.97 17.59 -0.49
CA ILE A 111 -0.74 16.50 -1.45
C ILE A 111 -1.85 15.45 -1.35
N LEU A 112 -2.19 14.97 -0.17
CA LEU A 112 -3.25 13.98 0.01
C LEU A 112 -4.62 14.54 -0.40
N LYS A 113 -4.86 15.83 -0.16
CA LYS A 113 -6.07 16.52 -0.61
C LYS A 113 -6.21 16.57 -2.11
N SER A 114 -5.11 16.66 -2.85
CA SER A 114 -5.09 16.76 -4.33
C SER A 114 -5.39 15.44 -5.06
N MET A 115 -5.59 14.34 -4.34
CA MET A 115 -6.06 13.07 -4.93
C MET A 115 -7.54 13.17 -5.29
N ASN A 116 -7.85 13.08 -6.59
CA ASN A 116 -9.21 13.12 -7.10
C ASN A 116 -9.93 11.78 -6.97
N TYR A 117 -11.22 11.84 -6.68
CA TYR A 117 -12.10 10.69 -6.53
C TYR A 117 -13.54 11.05 -6.92
N ASN A 118 -14.39 10.04 -7.16
CA ASN A 118 -15.80 10.27 -7.49
C ASN A 118 -16.72 10.09 -6.26
N ILE A 119 -16.47 9.08 -5.42
CA ILE A 119 -17.33 8.72 -4.27
C ILE A 119 -16.70 9.14 -2.95
N GLY A 120 -15.46 8.74 -2.69
CA GLY A 120 -14.81 9.06 -1.42
C GLY A 120 -13.38 8.57 -1.27
N LYS A 121 -12.72 9.14 -0.25
CA LYS A 121 -11.42 8.70 0.24
C LYS A 121 -11.57 8.20 1.65
N PHE A 122 -11.04 7.01 1.93
CA PHE A 122 -11.14 6.32 3.22
C PHE A 122 -9.77 5.89 3.70
N ALA A 123 -9.51 6.04 4.99
CA ALA A 123 -8.24 5.67 5.58
C ALA A 123 -8.44 4.90 6.89
N ILE A 124 -7.45 4.09 7.23
CA ILE A 124 -7.27 3.53 8.57
C ILE A 124 -5.85 3.82 9.05
N LYS A 125 -5.64 3.84 10.36
CA LYS A 125 -4.30 3.94 10.96
C LYS A 125 -3.50 2.66 10.75
N GLY A 126 -2.20 2.83 10.50
CA GLY A 126 -1.21 1.77 10.62
C GLY A 126 -0.53 1.76 12.00
N GLU A 127 0.41 0.84 12.18
CA GLU A 127 1.12 0.67 13.47
C GLU A 127 2.08 1.84 13.76
N GLU A 128 2.57 2.49 12.71
CA GLU A 128 3.50 3.63 12.77
C GLU A 128 2.78 4.98 12.90
N ASP A 129 1.47 5.04 12.66
CA ASP A 129 0.66 6.28 12.70
C ASP A 129 0.33 6.74 14.13
N LYS A 130 1.35 6.77 15.00
CA LYS A 130 1.24 7.23 16.39
C LYS A 130 1.35 8.75 16.52
N ASN A 131 1.54 9.45 15.40
CA ASN A 131 1.66 10.90 15.37
C ASN A 131 0.29 11.53 15.66
N LYS A 132 0.28 12.50 16.59
CA LYS A 132 -0.95 13.22 17.00
C LYS A 132 -1.59 14.03 15.87
N LYS A 133 -0.83 14.38 14.84
CA LYS A 133 -1.31 15.11 13.66
C LYS A 133 -1.98 14.23 12.62
N TRP A 134 -1.95 12.91 12.77
CA TRP A 134 -2.53 11.99 11.79
C TRP A 134 -4.02 12.27 11.55
N ASP A 135 -4.81 12.38 12.63
CA ASP A 135 -6.26 12.63 12.55
C ASP A 135 -6.56 13.95 11.84
N GLU A 136 -5.80 15.01 12.16
CA GLU A 136 -5.92 16.33 11.55
C GLU A 136 -5.62 16.29 10.04
N ILE A 137 -4.51 15.65 9.66
CA ILE A 137 -4.09 15.54 8.25
C ILE A 137 -5.09 14.75 7.44
N ILE A 138 -5.53 13.60 7.92
CA ILE A 138 -6.48 12.73 7.23
C ILE A 138 -7.81 13.48 7.01
N THR A 139 -8.33 14.13 8.05
CA THR A 139 -9.59 14.90 7.94
C THR A 139 -9.44 16.08 6.99
N ASN A 140 -8.38 16.88 7.12
CA ASN A 140 -8.15 18.06 6.28
C ASN A 140 -7.82 17.71 4.82
N SER A 141 -7.44 16.46 4.59
CA SER A 141 -7.21 15.91 3.24
C SER A 141 -8.45 15.26 2.63
N ASP A 142 -9.63 15.45 3.22
CA ASP A 142 -10.91 14.88 2.79
C ASP A 142 -10.98 13.34 2.86
N PHE A 143 -10.12 12.69 3.65
CA PHE A 143 -10.27 11.28 3.98
C PHE A 143 -11.22 11.09 5.16
N ILE A 144 -12.03 10.05 5.07
CA ILE A 144 -12.86 9.56 6.19
C ILE A 144 -12.07 8.49 6.93
N ASP A 145 -11.80 8.71 8.22
CA ASP A 145 -11.14 7.72 9.08
C ASP A 145 -12.13 6.58 9.42
N LEU A 146 -11.76 5.37 9.02
CA LEU A 146 -12.49 4.15 9.32
C LEU A 146 -11.75 3.24 10.32
N THR A 147 -10.70 3.69 10.99
CA THR A 147 -9.92 2.86 11.94
C THR A 147 -10.82 2.15 12.95
N ASN A 148 -11.83 2.85 13.47
CA ASN A 148 -12.83 2.31 14.40
C ASN A 148 -14.25 2.57 13.91
N ASP A 149 -14.46 2.65 12.60
CA ASP A 149 -15.73 2.99 12.00
C ASP A 149 -15.97 2.21 10.71
N TYR A 150 -17.12 2.46 10.10
CA TYR A 150 -17.53 1.87 8.83
C TYR A 150 -18.28 2.88 7.95
N LYS A 151 -18.41 2.58 6.68
CA LYS A 151 -19.22 3.32 5.72
C LYS A 151 -20.03 2.37 4.85
N LEU A 152 -21.35 2.60 4.78
CA LEU A 152 -22.19 2.03 3.75
C LEU A 152 -22.14 2.92 2.51
N LEU A 153 -21.78 2.33 1.38
CA LEU A 153 -21.73 3.00 0.09
C LEU A 153 -22.95 2.53 -0.71
N TYR A 154 -23.76 3.48 -1.14
CA TYR A 154 -24.91 3.27 -2.02
C TYR A 154 -24.65 3.92 -3.37
N ASN A 155 -25.08 3.27 -4.43
CA ASN A 155 -25.04 3.82 -5.78
C ASN A 155 -26.29 3.44 -6.56
N GLU A 156 -27.23 4.39 -6.69
CA GLU A 156 -28.46 4.25 -7.47
C GLU A 156 -29.32 3.00 -7.14
N SER A 157 -29.02 2.32 -6.05
CA SER A 157 -29.75 1.14 -5.57
C SER A 157 -29.76 1.07 -4.04
N ASN A 158 -30.63 0.24 -3.46
CA ASN A 158 -30.68 -0.05 -2.04
C ASN A 158 -29.72 -1.17 -1.60
N GLU A 159 -28.81 -1.56 -2.48
CA GLU A 159 -27.85 -2.64 -2.24
C GLU A 159 -26.47 -2.04 -1.94
N PRO A 160 -26.07 -1.93 -0.65
CA PRO A 160 -24.84 -1.27 -0.29
C PRO A 160 -23.62 -2.19 -0.35
N ILE A 161 -22.46 -1.55 -0.59
CA ILE A 161 -21.16 -2.09 -0.20
C ILE A 161 -20.78 -1.56 1.19
N LEU A 162 -20.43 -2.43 2.11
CA LEU A 162 -19.85 -2.07 3.39
C LEU A 162 -18.32 -1.94 3.25
N LEU A 163 -17.80 -0.77 3.61
CA LEU A 163 -16.36 -0.52 3.79
C LEU A 163 -16.12 -0.30 5.29
N THR A 164 -15.22 -1.08 5.90
CA THR A 164 -15.02 -1.03 7.35
C THR A 164 -13.58 -1.24 7.75
N GLY A 165 -13.12 -0.54 8.82
CA GLY A 165 -11.83 -0.77 9.48
C GLY A 165 -11.94 -1.60 10.76
N LYS A 166 -13.17 -2.01 11.16
CA LYS A 166 -13.40 -2.83 12.34
C LYS A 166 -14.46 -3.90 12.07
N ASP A 167 -14.57 -4.85 12.98
CA ASP A 167 -15.66 -5.82 12.93
C ASP A 167 -16.98 -5.16 13.36
N VAL A 168 -18.01 -5.22 12.47
CA VAL A 168 -19.32 -4.65 12.69
C VAL A 168 -20.40 -5.64 12.26
N ASP A 169 -21.55 -5.62 12.94
CA ASP A 169 -22.72 -6.41 12.56
C ASP A 169 -23.73 -5.52 11.80
N ILE A 170 -23.37 -5.21 10.55
CA ILE A 170 -24.15 -4.38 9.63
C ILE A 170 -24.43 -5.17 8.37
N ARG A 171 -25.67 -5.17 7.93
CA ARG A 171 -26.08 -5.87 6.71
C ARG A 171 -25.69 -5.08 5.46
N ALA A 172 -25.01 -5.75 4.54
CA ALA A 172 -24.67 -5.23 3.22
C ALA A 172 -24.70 -6.37 2.18
N ASN A 173 -24.57 -6.03 0.90
CA ASN A 173 -24.45 -7.01 -0.18
C ASN A 173 -23.02 -7.48 -0.34
N TYR A 174 -22.07 -6.55 -0.23
CA TYR A 174 -20.65 -6.83 -0.38
C TYR A 174 -19.85 -6.20 0.76
N TYR A 175 -18.90 -6.95 1.32
CA TYR A 175 -18.16 -6.57 2.52
C TYR A 175 -16.68 -6.40 2.21
N ILE A 176 -16.14 -5.18 2.41
CA ILE A 176 -14.73 -4.84 2.23
C ILE A 176 -14.15 -4.47 3.59
N LEU A 177 -13.17 -5.23 4.06
CA LEU A 177 -12.39 -4.90 5.25
C LEU A 177 -11.12 -4.16 4.85
N LEU A 178 -10.86 -3.04 5.51
CA LEU A 178 -9.55 -2.38 5.53
C LEU A 178 -8.84 -2.78 6.82
N THR A 179 -7.65 -3.30 6.73
CA THR A 179 -6.78 -3.58 7.88
C THR A 179 -5.35 -3.22 7.54
N HIS A 180 -4.58 -2.74 8.52
CA HIS A 180 -3.17 -2.50 8.24
C HIS A 180 -2.42 -3.83 8.13
N ASN A 181 -2.59 -4.72 9.11
CA ASN A 181 -1.94 -6.02 9.15
C ASN A 181 -2.97 -7.15 9.03
N VAL A 182 -2.61 -8.22 8.31
CA VAL A 182 -3.42 -9.44 8.22
C VAL A 182 -2.92 -10.41 9.28
N ASP A 183 -3.55 -10.39 10.46
CA ASP A 183 -3.14 -11.10 11.66
C ASP A 183 -4.07 -12.25 12.09
N LYS A 184 -5.28 -12.33 11.48
CA LYS A 184 -6.27 -13.35 11.79
C LYS A 184 -6.21 -14.52 10.82
N THR A 185 -6.70 -15.67 11.26
CA THR A 185 -6.83 -16.86 10.42
C THR A 185 -8.20 -16.99 9.76
N ASP A 186 -9.20 -16.23 10.22
CA ASP A 186 -10.56 -16.24 9.69
C ASP A 186 -11.04 -14.84 9.31
N TYR A 187 -11.30 -14.68 8.02
CA TYR A 187 -11.89 -13.50 7.41
C TYR A 187 -13.19 -13.82 6.66
N SER A 188 -13.82 -14.96 6.95
CA SER A 188 -14.99 -15.49 6.21
C SER A 188 -16.21 -14.57 6.17
N LYS A 189 -16.28 -13.58 7.06
CA LYS A 189 -17.31 -12.54 7.09
C LYS A 189 -17.18 -11.54 5.92
N TYR A 190 -15.98 -11.41 5.35
CA TYR A 190 -15.68 -10.41 4.32
C TYR A 190 -15.53 -11.06 2.95
N ASN A 191 -15.93 -10.33 1.90
CA ASN A 191 -15.69 -10.75 0.52
C ASN A 191 -14.29 -10.32 0.05
N LEU A 192 -13.85 -9.13 0.48
CA LEU A 192 -12.56 -8.53 0.13
C LEU A 192 -11.86 -7.98 1.36
N VAL A 193 -10.58 -8.26 1.50
CA VAL A 193 -9.71 -7.68 2.53
C VAL A 193 -8.55 -6.96 1.85
N LEU A 194 -8.36 -5.69 2.17
CA LEU A 194 -7.28 -4.85 1.67
C LEU A 194 -6.33 -4.50 2.82
N ALA A 195 -5.06 -4.83 2.66
CA ALA A 195 -4.06 -4.69 3.73
C ALA A 195 -2.71 -4.14 3.22
N GLY A 196 -1.90 -3.64 4.15
CA GLY A 196 -0.55 -3.16 3.97
C GLY A 196 0.48 -3.96 4.76
N HIS A 197 1.35 -3.24 5.50
CA HIS A 197 2.32 -3.69 6.49
C HIS A 197 3.50 -4.51 5.94
N ASN A 198 3.27 -5.48 5.09
CA ASN A 198 4.29 -6.45 4.69
C ASN A 198 5.34 -5.91 3.72
N HIS A 199 5.13 -4.73 3.13
CA HIS A 199 5.99 -4.16 2.08
C HIS A 199 6.37 -5.15 0.96
N GLY A 200 5.56 -6.20 0.74
CA GLY A 200 5.87 -7.30 -0.17
C GLY A 200 7.18 -8.04 0.16
N GLY A 201 7.61 -8.02 1.44
CA GLY A 201 8.87 -8.58 1.91
C GLY A 201 10.10 -7.80 1.47
N GLN A 202 9.96 -6.55 1.04
CA GLN A 202 10.97 -5.56 0.61
C GLN A 202 11.98 -6.07 -0.43
N ILE A 203 12.63 -7.20 -0.19
CA ILE A 203 13.51 -7.90 -1.11
C ILE A 203 12.79 -9.15 -1.61
N LYS A 204 12.56 -9.24 -2.93
CA LYS A 204 12.05 -10.45 -3.56
C LYS A 204 13.19 -11.18 -4.29
N LEU A 205 13.28 -12.47 -4.06
CA LEU A 205 14.18 -13.33 -4.82
C LEU A 205 13.39 -14.11 -5.86
N PRO A 206 13.93 -14.33 -7.07
CA PRO A 206 13.33 -15.22 -8.05
C PRO A 206 13.06 -16.59 -7.40
N PHE A 207 11.86 -17.11 -7.55
CA PHE A 207 11.38 -18.41 -7.04
C PHE A 207 11.25 -18.54 -5.51
N ALA A 208 11.79 -17.61 -4.70
CA ALA A 208 11.71 -17.66 -3.24
C ALA A 208 10.74 -16.62 -2.65
N GLY A 209 10.27 -15.66 -3.46
CA GLY A 209 9.39 -14.59 -2.99
C GLY A 209 10.10 -13.53 -2.13
N GLY A 210 9.33 -12.84 -1.29
CA GLY A 210 9.85 -11.87 -0.34
C GLY A 210 10.59 -12.52 0.83
N ILE A 211 11.58 -11.84 1.37
CA ILE A 211 12.42 -12.42 2.44
C ILE A 211 12.45 -11.62 3.75
N ILE A 212 11.98 -10.37 3.76
CA ILE A 212 11.95 -9.53 4.94
C ILE A 212 10.51 -9.37 5.41
N TYR A 213 10.17 -10.06 6.51
CA TYR A 213 8.86 -10.01 7.16
C TYR A 213 9.05 -9.96 8.67
N ASP A 214 8.04 -9.50 9.37
CA ASP A 214 7.97 -9.63 10.82
C ASP A 214 7.77 -11.09 11.23
N LYS A 215 8.27 -11.45 12.43
CA LYS A 215 8.30 -12.85 12.89
C LYS A 215 6.94 -13.53 12.89
N ASN A 216 5.87 -12.77 13.11
CA ASN A 216 4.52 -13.30 13.24
C ASN A 216 3.69 -13.16 11.97
N THR A 217 4.31 -12.77 10.83
CA THR A 217 3.60 -12.63 9.56
C THR A 217 3.06 -13.97 9.08
N ILE A 218 1.73 -14.10 9.04
CA ILE A 218 1.01 -15.29 8.57
C ILE A 218 0.95 -15.29 7.03
N TYR A 219 0.57 -14.16 6.45
CA TYR A 219 0.34 -13.98 5.02
C TYR A 219 1.51 -13.24 4.38
N LYS A 220 2.34 -13.94 3.60
CA LYS A 220 3.58 -13.38 3.00
C LYS A 220 3.41 -12.94 1.55
N ASP A 221 2.50 -13.58 0.83
CA ASP A 221 2.24 -13.25 -0.57
C ASP A 221 1.27 -12.05 -0.69
N SER A 222 1.24 -11.44 -1.85
CA SER A 222 0.39 -10.28 -2.13
C SER A 222 -1.09 -10.64 -2.32
N TYR A 223 -1.43 -11.93 -2.47
CA TYR A 223 -2.79 -12.39 -2.71
C TYR A 223 -3.05 -13.75 -2.07
N TYR A 224 -4.23 -13.87 -1.44
CA TYR A 224 -4.78 -15.13 -0.95
C TYR A 224 -6.27 -15.22 -1.26
N LYS A 225 -6.73 -16.43 -1.52
CA LYS A 225 -8.15 -16.76 -1.61
C LYS A 225 -8.51 -17.79 -0.54
N LEU A 226 -9.30 -17.35 0.43
CA LEU A 226 -9.77 -18.15 1.56
C LEU A 226 -11.28 -18.38 1.42
N LYS A 227 -11.70 -19.50 0.85
CA LYS A 227 -13.12 -19.78 0.51
C LYS A 227 -13.71 -18.66 -0.37
N ASN A 228 -14.57 -17.82 0.21
CA ASN A 228 -15.25 -16.72 -0.48
C ASN A 228 -14.58 -15.36 -0.26
N THR A 229 -13.48 -15.30 0.49
CA THR A 229 -12.74 -14.08 0.81
C THR A 229 -11.50 -13.97 -0.05
N GLU A 230 -11.30 -12.85 -0.69
CA GLU A 230 -10.06 -12.48 -1.37
C GLU A 230 -9.29 -11.48 -0.49
N ILE A 231 -8.00 -11.75 -0.26
CA ILE A 231 -7.12 -10.90 0.54
C ILE A 231 -6.03 -10.37 -0.38
N TYR A 232 -5.88 -9.05 -0.44
CA TYR A 232 -4.82 -8.39 -1.17
C TYR A 232 -3.95 -7.59 -0.20
N ILE A 233 -2.64 -7.85 -0.25
CA ILE A 233 -1.65 -7.19 0.60
C ILE A 233 -0.76 -6.31 -0.29
N SER A 234 -0.77 -5.02 -0.01
CA SER A 234 0.00 -4.03 -0.76
C SER A 234 1.51 -4.21 -0.54
N SER A 235 2.29 -3.93 -1.57
CA SER A 235 3.75 -3.80 -1.42
C SER A 235 4.17 -2.45 -0.84
N GLY A 236 3.20 -1.55 -0.61
CA GLY A 236 3.45 -0.22 -0.06
C GLY A 236 4.21 0.73 -1.00
N ILE A 237 4.16 2.01 -0.67
CA ILE A 237 4.86 3.09 -1.40
C ILE A 237 6.27 3.26 -0.84
N GLY A 238 6.42 3.41 0.47
CA GLY A 238 7.68 3.60 1.18
C GLY A 238 8.26 2.32 1.75
N CYS A 239 9.32 2.48 2.51
CA CYS A 239 9.93 1.45 3.34
C CYS A 239 10.03 1.96 4.77
N SER A 240 9.89 1.08 5.74
CA SER A 240 10.08 1.39 7.15
C SER A 240 11.52 1.08 7.61
N LYS A 241 11.68 -0.01 8.33
CA LYS A 241 12.90 -0.42 9.04
C LYS A 241 14.16 -0.48 8.18
N TYR A 242 14.05 -1.00 6.95
CA TYR A 242 15.17 -1.13 6.00
C TYR A 242 14.92 -0.27 4.77
N LYS A 243 15.80 0.71 4.53
CA LYS A 243 15.67 1.69 3.44
C LYS A 243 16.14 1.13 2.09
N PHE A 244 15.70 -0.07 1.70
CA PHE A 244 16.06 -0.69 0.43
C PHE A 244 14.99 -1.64 -0.10
N ARG A 245 14.90 -1.77 -1.43
CA ARG A 245 14.04 -2.72 -2.14
C ARG A 245 14.82 -3.40 -3.27
N PHE A 246 14.49 -4.66 -3.52
CA PHE A 246 15.02 -5.41 -4.66
C PHE A 246 13.91 -6.25 -5.28
N LEU A 247 13.73 -6.13 -6.60
CA LEU A 247 12.66 -6.80 -7.38
C LEU A 247 11.25 -6.65 -6.78
N ASN A 248 11.04 -5.59 -6.02
CA ASN A 248 9.78 -5.29 -5.34
C ASN A 248 9.58 -3.76 -5.31
N LYS A 249 9.10 -3.22 -6.42
CA LYS A 249 8.90 -1.77 -6.56
C LYS A 249 7.77 -1.24 -5.69
N PRO A 250 7.81 0.05 -5.30
CA PRO A 250 6.64 0.75 -4.78
C PRO A 250 5.43 0.54 -5.69
N SER A 251 4.26 0.26 -5.11
CA SER A 251 3.09 -0.01 -5.91
C SER A 251 1.81 0.51 -5.30
N ILE A 252 0.88 0.90 -6.18
CA ILE A 252 -0.54 1.05 -5.89
C ILE A 252 -1.29 -0.15 -6.48
N ASN A 253 -2.40 -0.51 -5.86
CA ASN A 253 -3.28 -1.53 -6.39
C ASN A 253 -4.57 -0.88 -6.88
N LEU A 254 -5.00 -1.23 -8.09
CA LEU A 254 -6.26 -0.84 -8.70
C LEU A 254 -7.16 -2.06 -8.78
N TYR A 255 -8.30 -2.01 -8.11
CA TYR A 255 -9.32 -3.05 -8.18
C TYR A 255 -10.50 -2.57 -9.01
N ARG A 256 -10.91 -3.38 -9.98
CA ARG A 256 -12.15 -3.15 -10.75
C ARG A 256 -13.23 -4.12 -10.28
N LEU A 257 -14.31 -3.59 -9.78
CA LEU A 257 -15.45 -4.38 -9.32
C LEU A 257 -16.24 -4.91 -10.51
N ARG A 258 -16.59 -6.18 -10.48
CA ARG A 258 -17.39 -6.87 -11.51
C ARG A 258 -18.32 -7.88 -10.85
N ASN A 259 -19.57 -7.89 -11.29
CA ASN A 259 -20.57 -8.86 -10.88
C ASN A 259 -20.61 -10.00 -11.89
N SER A 260 -19.79 -10.98 -11.85
CA SER A 260 -19.72 -12.11 -12.79
C SER A 260 -19.79 -11.75 -14.27
#